data_2ab0597752d0b196e819a50c63151f53
#
_entry.id   2ab0597752d0b196e819a50c63151f53
#
_cell.length_a   1.000
_cell.length_b   1.000
_cell.length_c   1.000
_cell.angle_alpha   90.00
_cell.angle_beta   90.00
_cell.angle_gamma   90.00
#
_symmetry.space_group_name_H-M   'P 1'
#
loop_
_entity.id
_entity.type
_entity.pdbx_description
1 polymer ?
#
loop_
_entity_poly.entity_id
_entity_poly.type
_entity_poly.pdbx_seq_one_letter_code
_entity_poly.pdbx_strand_id
1 'polypeptide(L)'
;MVDISHEIEKFNIRMGAFMLASASTYFPDDTIHVAVVDPGVGGQRRCLLIETQRAVYIGPDNGILLPAALRDGIKESYSIENPQFMRSSVSSTFHGRDVFAYTAGKIARGADVSQVGPKVSDPVSVTFAEVAASRNAINCEVLAVDSFGNIVTTASEKDLRGIDIDVGDRIVMQMKGRAYHLNLARTYSDTAEGKPILLGGSHGFLEVAINRANAARRFHVRPGDRLTFRRRSGYHS
;
A
#
# COMPACT_ATOMS: atom_id res chain seq x y z
N MET A 1 3.42 -4.94 -21.37
CA MET A 1 3.10 -3.88 -20.41
C MET A 1 1.76 -4.23 -19.77
N VAL A 2 1.67 -4.11 -18.45
CA VAL A 2 0.47 -4.46 -17.66
C VAL A 2 0.19 -3.29 -16.73
N ASP A 3 -1.06 -2.84 -16.68
CA ASP A 3 -1.49 -1.78 -15.78
C ASP A 3 -1.92 -2.39 -14.44
N ILE A 4 -1.34 -1.89 -13.33
CA ILE A 4 -1.74 -2.30 -11.99
C ILE A 4 -3.03 -1.57 -11.61
N SER A 5 -3.04 -0.23 -11.71
CA SER A 5 -4.23 0.59 -11.47
C SER A 5 -4.01 2.02 -11.96
N HIS A 6 -5.07 2.64 -12.47
CA HIS A 6 -5.16 4.08 -12.75
C HIS A 6 -6.21 4.78 -11.86
N GLU A 7 -6.73 4.06 -10.85
CA GLU A 7 -7.82 4.56 -9.99
C GLU A 7 -7.36 4.95 -8.58
N ILE A 8 -6.06 5.23 -8.42
CA ILE A 8 -5.57 5.80 -7.16
C ILE A 8 -6.17 7.20 -6.99
N GLU A 9 -6.76 7.45 -5.83
CA GLU A 9 -7.28 8.77 -5.48
C GLU A 9 -6.17 9.82 -5.66
N LYS A 10 -6.55 10.96 -6.26
CA LYS A 10 -5.58 12.04 -6.55
C LYS A 10 -4.83 12.45 -5.29
N PHE A 11 -3.51 12.58 -5.41
CA PHE A 11 -2.59 12.98 -4.33
C PHE A 11 -2.40 11.94 -3.22
N ASN A 12 -3.06 10.80 -3.28
CA ASN A 12 -2.96 9.75 -2.26
C ASN A 12 -1.73 8.85 -2.48
N ILE A 13 -0.53 9.38 -2.14
CA ILE A 13 0.75 8.67 -2.26
C ILE A 13 0.72 7.36 -1.45
N ARG A 14 0.10 7.37 -0.25
CA ARG A 14 0.03 6.18 0.62
C ARG A 14 -0.73 5.03 -0.04
N MET A 15 -1.86 5.34 -0.67
CA MET A 15 -2.63 4.35 -1.43
C MET A 15 -1.84 3.81 -2.62
N GLY A 16 -1.13 4.68 -3.35
CA GLY A 16 -0.23 4.29 -4.43
C GLY A 16 0.89 3.36 -3.96
N ALA A 17 1.54 3.69 -2.85
CA ALA A 17 2.60 2.88 -2.24
C ALA A 17 2.07 1.51 -1.77
N PHE A 18 0.91 1.48 -1.12
CA PHE A 18 0.25 0.24 -0.72
C PHE A 18 -0.10 -0.63 -1.93
N MET A 19 -0.72 -0.06 -2.95
CA MET A 19 -1.13 -0.79 -4.15
C MET A 19 0.09 -1.37 -4.87
N LEU A 20 1.16 -0.58 -5.05
CA LEU A 20 2.40 -1.04 -5.64
C LEU A 20 3.01 -2.18 -4.82
N ALA A 21 3.14 -2.00 -3.50
CA ALA A 21 3.69 -3.02 -2.62
C ALA A 21 2.86 -4.31 -2.63
N SER A 22 1.56 -4.24 -2.68
CA SER A 22 0.68 -5.42 -2.74
C SER A 22 0.78 -6.14 -4.07
N ALA A 23 0.79 -5.42 -5.19
CA ALA A 23 0.74 -6.01 -6.52
C ALA A 23 2.09 -6.53 -7.00
N SER A 24 3.21 -5.84 -6.71
CA SER A 24 4.52 -6.16 -7.29
C SER A 24 5.02 -7.56 -6.93
N THR A 25 4.56 -8.16 -5.81
CA THR A 25 4.91 -9.54 -5.43
C THR A 25 4.49 -10.60 -6.44
N TYR A 26 3.46 -10.32 -7.23
CA TYR A 26 2.88 -11.28 -8.18
C TYR A 26 3.49 -11.15 -9.59
N PHE A 27 4.39 -10.19 -9.78
CA PHE A 27 5.09 -10.02 -11.06
C PHE A 27 6.39 -10.85 -11.08
N PRO A 28 6.83 -11.29 -12.25
CA PRO A 28 8.12 -11.98 -12.42
C PRO A 28 9.29 -11.13 -11.94
N ASP A 29 10.40 -11.80 -11.63
CA ASP A 29 11.67 -11.11 -11.40
C ASP A 29 12.09 -10.34 -12.66
N ASP A 30 12.95 -9.34 -12.50
CA ASP A 30 13.38 -8.38 -13.53
C ASP A 30 12.26 -7.48 -14.09
N THR A 31 11.11 -7.44 -13.45
CA THR A 31 10.04 -6.51 -13.82
C THR A 31 10.45 -5.05 -13.52
N ILE A 32 10.11 -4.15 -14.43
CA ILE A 32 10.26 -2.71 -14.24
C ILE A 32 8.90 -2.14 -13.83
N HIS A 33 8.79 -1.66 -12.60
CA HIS A 33 7.60 -1.02 -12.06
C HIS A 33 7.70 0.50 -12.19
N VAL A 34 6.70 1.12 -12.79
CA VAL A 34 6.57 2.59 -12.85
C VAL A 34 5.35 3.00 -12.05
N ALA A 35 5.55 3.79 -11.00
CA ALA A 35 4.45 4.26 -10.16
C ALA A 35 4.48 5.79 -10.02
N VAL A 36 3.35 6.44 -10.35
CA VAL A 36 3.27 7.91 -10.40
C VAL A 36 1.99 8.40 -9.74
N VAL A 37 2.12 8.79 -8.48
CA VAL A 37 1.17 9.66 -7.77
C VAL A 37 2.01 10.83 -7.27
N ASP A 38 1.97 11.96 -7.97
CA ASP A 38 3.02 12.97 -7.88
C ASP A 38 2.47 14.40 -7.70
N PRO A 39 2.01 14.75 -6.49
CA PRO A 39 1.57 16.12 -6.20
C PRO A 39 2.71 17.14 -6.25
N GLY A 40 3.98 16.70 -6.23
CA GLY A 40 5.18 17.52 -6.28
C GLY A 40 5.85 17.61 -7.66
N VAL A 41 5.15 17.23 -8.75
CA VAL A 41 5.71 17.25 -10.10
C VAL A 41 6.25 18.65 -10.47
N GLY A 42 7.44 18.68 -11.06
CA GLY A 42 8.12 19.94 -11.43
C GLY A 42 8.71 20.73 -10.26
N GLY A 43 8.55 20.27 -9.02
CA GLY A 43 9.16 20.87 -7.83
C GLY A 43 10.56 20.31 -7.52
N GLN A 44 10.97 20.41 -6.25
CA GLN A 44 12.32 20.02 -5.82
C GLN A 44 12.49 18.52 -5.54
N ARG A 45 11.40 17.72 -5.59
CA ARG A 45 11.49 16.26 -5.34
C ARG A 45 12.34 15.61 -6.43
N ARG A 46 13.19 14.66 -6.06
CA ARG A 46 14.00 13.87 -7.00
C ARG A 46 13.12 12.98 -7.90
N CYS A 47 13.61 12.67 -9.07
CA CYS A 47 13.11 11.55 -9.87
C CYS A 47 13.93 10.31 -9.48
N LEU A 48 13.30 9.22 -9.04
CA LEU A 48 13.99 8.12 -8.40
C LEU A 48 13.89 6.84 -9.22
N LEU A 49 15.00 6.11 -9.29
CA LEU A 49 15.09 4.72 -9.69
C LEU A 49 15.66 3.93 -8.49
N ILE A 50 15.00 2.83 -8.12
CA ILE A 50 15.48 1.89 -7.09
C ILE A 50 15.69 0.54 -7.75
N GLU A 51 16.91 0.04 -7.70
CA GLU A 51 17.26 -1.33 -8.07
C GLU A 51 17.14 -2.23 -6.84
N THR A 52 16.43 -3.34 -6.98
CA THR A 52 16.27 -4.35 -5.94
C THR A 52 16.81 -5.71 -6.40
N GLN A 53 16.70 -6.72 -5.54
CA GLN A 53 17.12 -8.09 -5.90
C GLN A 53 16.18 -8.72 -6.94
N ARG A 54 14.93 -8.22 -7.07
CA ARG A 54 13.90 -8.81 -7.92
C ARG A 54 13.41 -7.91 -9.03
N ALA A 55 13.48 -6.59 -8.87
CA ALA A 55 12.80 -5.64 -9.76
C ALA A 55 13.51 -4.29 -9.81
N VAL A 56 13.08 -3.44 -10.73
CA VAL A 56 13.42 -2.02 -10.77
C VAL A 56 12.16 -1.20 -10.54
N TYR A 57 12.24 -0.20 -9.65
CA TYR A 57 11.15 0.71 -9.33
C TYR A 57 11.49 2.12 -9.78
N ILE A 58 10.60 2.77 -10.54
CA ILE A 58 10.81 4.11 -11.12
C ILE A 58 9.62 5.01 -10.79
N GLY A 59 9.90 6.23 -10.31
CA GLY A 59 8.85 7.21 -9.97
C GLY A 59 9.38 8.42 -9.21
N PRO A 60 8.49 9.25 -8.66
CA PRO A 60 8.88 10.37 -7.80
C PRO A 60 9.41 9.88 -6.45
N ASP A 61 10.43 10.57 -5.94
CA ASP A 61 10.95 10.36 -4.60
C ASP A 61 10.05 11.06 -3.56
N ASN A 62 8.90 10.44 -3.31
CA ASN A 62 7.88 10.93 -2.39
C ASN A 62 7.33 9.81 -1.47
N GLY A 63 8.01 8.66 -1.47
CA GLY A 63 7.66 7.50 -0.66
C GLY A 63 6.86 6.41 -1.37
N ILE A 64 6.37 6.65 -2.59
CA ILE A 64 5.51 5.70 -3.30
C ILE A 64 6.24 4.37 -3.64
N LEU A 65 7.53 4.40 -3.90
CA LEU A 65 8.32 3.23 -4.33
C LEU A 65 8.85 2.41 -3.16
N LEU A 66 9.20 3.09 -2.06
CA LEU A 66 10.04 2.52 -1.02
C LEU A 66 9.46 1.29 -0.32
N PRO A 67 8.15 1.21 0.02
CA PRO A 67 7.59 0.01 0.66
C PRO A 67 7.72 -1.27 -0.17
N ALA A 68 7.52 -1.18 -1.49
CA ALA A 68 7.71 -2.30 -2.40
C ALA A 68 9.20 -2.67 -2.52
N ALA A 69 10.05 -1.67 -2.72
CA ALA A 69 11.48 -1.86 -2.88
C ALA A 69 12.16 -2.45 -1.63
N LEU A 70 11.78 -2.01 -0.42
CA LEU A 70 12.31 -2.58 0.84
C LEU A 70 11.98 -4.06 0.98
N ARG A 71 10.76 -4.47 0.61
CA ARG A 71 10.37 -5.87 0.66
C ARG A 71 11.18 -6.72 -0.31
N ASP A 72 11.50 -6.20 -1.49
CA ASP A 72 12.24 -6.92 -2.53
C ASP A 72 13.77 -6.88 -2.32
N GLY A 73 14.25 -6.18 -1.28
CA GLY A 73 15.68 -6.05 -0.95
C GLY A 73 16.41 -5.06 -1.86
N ILE A 74 16.53 -3.81 -1.40
CA ILE A 74 17.21 -2.74 -2.16
C ILE A 74 18.68 -3.07 -2.35
N LYS A 75 19.14 -3.02 -3.59
CA LYS A 75 20.57 -3.06 -3.95
C LYS A 75 21.15 -1.64 -3.96
N GLU A 76 20.49 -0.75 -4.73
CA GLU A 76 20.96 0.63 -4.88
C GLU A 76 19.80 1.55 -5.29
N SER A 77 19.92 2.83 -5.00
CA SER A 77 18.97 3.86 -5.42
C SER A 77 19.68 4.99 -6.14
N TYR A 78 19.06 5.55 -7.18
CA TYR A 78 19.65 6.57 -8.04
C TYR A 78 18.66 7.72 -8.28
N SER A 79 19.16 8.95 -8.28
CA SER A 79 18.41 10.10 -8.83
C SER A 79 18.52 10.09 -10.36
N ILE A 80 17.37 10.16 -11.04
CA ILE A 80 17.35 10.20 -12.50
C ILE A 80 17.66 11.65 -12.93
N GLU A 81 18.90 11.90 -13.34
CA GLU A 81 19.40 13.23 -13.72
C GLU A 81 20.07 13.23 -15.08
N ASN A 82 20.48 12.07 -15.61
CA ASN A 82 21.13 11.98 -16.92
C ASN A 82 20.14 12.27 -18.06
N PRO A 83 20.37 13.34 -18.88
CA PRO A 83 19.47 13.69 -19.97
C PRO A 83 19.24 12.58 -21.00
N GLN A 84 20.13 11.61 -21.10
CA GLN A 84 19.97 10.47 -22.00
C GLN A 84 18.83 9.53 -21.58
N PHE A 85 18.41 9.60 -20.29
CA PHE A 85 17.30 8.83 -19.73
C PHE A 85 15.99 9.62 -19.66
N MET A 86 15.94 10.81 -20.25
CA MET A 86 14.76 11.66 -20.34
C MET A 86 14.49 12.05 -21.78
N ARG A 87 13.29 12.56 -22.05
CA ARG A 87 13.03 13.20 -23.35
C ARG A 87 13.86 14.48 -23.51
N SER A 88 14.19 14.83 -24.74
CA SER A 88 14.92 16.06 -25.06
C SER A 88 14.21 17.35 -24.60
N SER A 89 12.88 17.30 -24.43
CA SER A 89 12.08 18.36 -23.83
C SER A 89 11.24 17.74 -22.70
N VAL A 90 11.52 18.13 -21.47
CA VAL A 90 10.83 17.67 -20.26
C VAL A 90 9.82 18.74 -19.84
N SER A 91 8.54 18.37 -19.79
CA SER A 91 7.47 19.22 -19.25
C SER A 91 7.57 19.32 -17.74
N SER A 92 7.44 20.50 -17.18
CA SER A 92 7.42 20.72 -15.72
C SER A 92 6.24 20.07 -15.00
N THR A 93 5.22 19.64 -15.73
CA THR A 93 3.99 19.06 -15.15
C THR A 93 3.71 17.63 -15.59
N PHE A 94 4.60 17.01 -16.40
CA PHE A 94 4.37 15.67 -16.90
C PHE A 94 5.61 14.77 -16.88
N HIS A 95 6.28 14.71 -15.72
CA HIS A 95 7.43 13.81 -15.52
C HIS A 95 7.10 12.33 -15.71
N GLY A 96 5.85 11.92 -15.48
CA GLY A 96 5.39 10.55 -15.75
C GLY A 96 5.72 10.08 -17.18
N ARG A 97 5.44 10.94 -18.17
CA ARG A 97 5.72 10.70 -19.58
C ARG A 97 7.17 10.96 -19.95
N ASP A 98 7.72 12.08 -19.52
CA ASP A 98 8.98 12.62 -20.09
C ASP A 98 10.22 12.10 -19.36
N VAL A 99 10.07 11.65 -18.10
CA VAL A 99 11.14 11.09 -17.27
C VAL A 99 10.87 9.61 -17.00
N PHE A 100 9.83 9.28 -16.24
CA PHE A 100 9.69 7.94 -15.69
C PHE A 100 9.43 6.86 -16.75
N ALA A 101 8.45 7.08 -17.63
CA ALA A 101 8.17 6.13 -18.71
C ALA A 101 9.34 6.04 -19.71
N TYR A 102 10.02 7.16 -19.98
CA TYR A 102 11.17 7.19 -20.88
C TYR A 102 12.36 6.41 -20.29
N THR A 103 12.68 6.65 -19.01
CA THR A 103 13.72 5.89 -18.28
C THR A 103 13.41 4.40 -18.30
N ALA A 104 12.17 4.00 -17.96
CA ALA A 104 11.74 2.62 -17.99
C ALA A 104 11.95 1.97 -19.36
N GLY A 105 11.60 2.68 -20.43
CA GLY A 105 11.83 2.21 -21.80
C GLY A 105 13.30 2.04 -22.16
N LYS A 106 14.20 2.85 -21.61
CA LYS A 106 15.67 2.72 -21.80
C LYS A 106 16.19 1.49 -21.04
N ILE A 107 15.81 1.33 -19.78
CA ILE A 107 16.21 0.16 -18.96
C ILE A 107 15.69 -1.13 -19.57
N ALA A 108 14.44 -1.15 -20.05
CA ALA A 108 13.86 -2.32 -20.73
C ALA A 108 14.60 -2.71 -22.02
N ARG A 109 15.40 -1.80 -22.62
CA ARG A 109 16.28 -2.07 -23.76
C ARG A 109 17.70 -2.43 -23.36
N GLY A 110 17.97 -2.65 -22.08
CA GLY A 110 19.27 -3.07 -21.57
C GLY A 110 20.24 -1.94 -21.22
N ALA A 111 19.73 -0.70 -21.04
CA ALA A 111 20.59 0.36 -20.51
C ALA A 111 20.93 0.06 -19.03
N ASP A 112 22.17 0.37 -18.65
CA ASP A 112 22.64 0.17 -17.28
C ASP A 112 21.97 1.17 -16.31
N VAL A 113 21.36 0.64 -15.24
CA VAL A 113 20.66 1.42 -14.23
C VAL A 113 21.59 2.44 -13.54
N SER A 114 22.88 2.13 -13.39
CA SER A 114 23.86 3.02 -12.76
C SER A 114 24.12 4.30 -13.56
N GLN A 115 23.75 4.33 -14.84
CA GLN A 115 23.95 5.48 -15.71
C GLN A 115 22.83 6.53 -15.61
N VAL A 116 21.76 6.26 -14.88
CA VAL A 116 20.63 7.20 -14.78
C VAL A 116 20.99 8.49 -14.01
N GLY A 117 22.02 8.41 -13.13
CA GLY A 117 22.50 9.56 -12.34
C GLY A 117 23.15 9.16 -11.01
N PRO A 118 23.30 10.11 -10.09
CA PRO A 118 23.98 9.87 -8.82
C PRO A 118 23.20 8.95 -7.88
N LYS A 119 23.94 8.24 -6.98
CA LYS A 119 23.35 7.43 -5.93
C LYS A 119 22.61 8.27 -4.91
N VAL A 120 21.54 7.70 -4.35
CA VAL A 120 20.71 8.27 -3.30
C VAL A 120 20.70 7.35 -2.11
N SER A 121 21.19 7.82 -0.95
CA SER A 121 21.22 7.05 0.29
C SER A 121 20.00 7.23 1.19
N ASP A 122 19.19 8.26 0.92
CA ASP A 122 18.07 8.73 1.73
C ASP A 122 16.76 8.85 0.94
N PRO A 123 16.28 7.80 0.26
CA PRO A 123 15.01 7.87 -0.44
C PRO A 123 13.87 8.16 0.54
N VAL A 124 12.93 9.00 0.13
CA VAL A 124 11.78 9.39 0.97
C VAL A 124 10.94 8.16 1.29
N SER A 125 10.53 8.04 2.57
CA SER A 125 9.62 7.01 3.04
C SER A 125 8.23 7.55 3.27
N VAL A 126 7.22 6.77 2.89
CA VAL A 126 5.86 6.97 3.37
C VAL A 126 5.69 6.18 4.67
N THR A 127 5.23 6.87 5.71
CA THR A 127 4.99 6.23 7.00
C THR A 127 3.58 5.65 7.04
N PHE A 128 3.47 4.36 7.25
CA PHE A 128 2.24 3.72 7.71
C PHE A 128 2.25 3.69 9.24
N ALA A 129 1.09 3.88 9.87
CA ALA A 129 1.03 3.77 11.33
C ALA A 129 1.44 2.35 11.75
N GLU A 130 2.36 2.29 12.70
CA GLU A 130 2.75 1.02 13.30
C GLU A 130 1.55 0.36 13.98
N VAL A 131 1.46 -0.95 13.84
CA VAL A 131 0.48 -1.75 14.55
C VAL A 131 0.96 -1.89 16.00
N ALA A 132 0.21 -1.34 16.93
CA ALA A 132 0.50 -1.46 18.35
C ALA A 132 -0.35 -2.60 18.94
N ALA A 133 0.26 -3.75 19.12
CA ALA A 133 -0.36 -4.88 19.81
C ALA A 133 -0.14 -4.76 21.33
N SER A 134 -1.20 -4.94 22.10
CA SER A 134 -1.19 -5.12 23.55
C SER A 134 -1.74 -6.52 23.87
N ARG A 135 -1.74 -6.90 25.14
CA ARG A 135 -2.18 -8.26 25.54
C ARG A 135 -3.56 -8.66 24.99
N ASN A 136 -4.50 -7.71 24.79
CA ASN A 136 -5.89 -8.00 24.41
C ASN A 136 -6.40 -7.10 23.27
N ALA A 137 -5.56 -6.32 22.61
CA ALA A 137 -5.98 -5.37 21.60
C ALA A 137 -4.90 -5.09 20.56
N ILE A 138 -5.35 -4.85 19.35
CA ILE A 138 -4.53 -4.36 18.24
C ILE A 138 -5.02 -2.98 17.88
N ASN A 139 -4.14 -1.98 17.97
CA ASN A 139 -4.38 -0.65 17.46
C ASN A 139 -3.74 -0.52 16.08
N CYS A 140 -4.52 -0.14 15.11
CA CYS A 140 -4.09 0.00 13.72
C CYS A 140 -4.76 1.22 13.07
N GLU A 141 -4.41 1.46 11.83
CA GLU A 141 -4.95 2.56 11.03
C GLU A 141 -5.65 2.02 9.78
N VAL A 142 -6.64 2.76 9.29
CA VAL A 142 -7.19 2.52 7.96
C VAL A 142 -6.16 2.93 6.92
N LEU A 143 -5.64 1.94 6.21
CA LEU A 143 -4.65 2.10 5.16
C LEU A 143 -5.30 2.59 3.87
N ALA A 144 -6.39 1.94 3.48
CA ALA A 144 -7.10 2.19 2.25
C ALA A 144 -8.59 1.83 2.36
N VAL A 145 -9.37 2.34 1.43
CA VAL A 145 -10.74 1.86 1.15
C VAL A 145 -10.75 1.43 -0.31
N ASP A 146 -11.15 0.18 -0.58
CA ASP A 146 -11.21 -0.34 -1.94
C ASP A 146 -12.45 0.15 -2.71
N SER A 147 -12.57 -0.23 -3.98
CA SER A 147 -13.70 0.16 -4.84
C SER A 147 -15.05 -0.42 -4.39
N PHE A 148 -15.06 -1.51 -3.61
CA PHE A 148 -16.25 -2.09 -2.99
C PHE A 148 -16.64 -1.40 -1.69
N GLY A 149 -15.74 -0.60 -1.13
CA GLY A 149 -15.89 0.06 0.15
C GLY A 149 -15.44 -0.77 1.34
N ASN A 150 -14.63 -1.81 1.11
CA ASN A 150 -13.99 -2.54 2.18
C ASN A 150 -12.85 -1.70 2.77
N ILE A 151 -12.63 -1.85 4.07
CA ILE A 151 -11.67 -1.07 4.84
C ILE A 151 -10.43 -1.92 5.05
N VAL A 152 -9.35 -1.61 4.33
CA VAL A 152 -8.05 -2.24 4.52
C VAL A 152 -7.31 -1.55 5.65
N THR A 153 -6.76 -2.32 6.58
CA THR A 153 -6.04 -1.78 7.75
C THR A 153 -4.55 -2.02 7.66
N THR A 154 -3.76 -1.40 8.54
CA THR A 154 -2.32 -1.68 8.66
C THR A 154 -2.03 -2.98 9.42
N ALA A 155 -3.01 -3.57 10.11
CA ALA A 155 -2.87 -4.83 10.83
C ALA A 155 -2.95 -6.04 9.89
N SER A 156 -2.36 -7.15 10.29
CA SER A 156 -2.32 -8.43 9.58
C SER A 156 -2.91 -9.56 10.41
N GLU A 157 -3.14 -10.73 9.82
CA GLU A 157 -3.54 -11.92 10.56
C GLU A 157 -2.49 -12.35 11.61
N LYS A 158 -1.20 -12.07 11.35
CA LYS A 158 -0.13 -12.34 12.32
C LYS A 158 -0.33 -11.55 13.61
N ASP A 159 -0.81 -10.32 13.51
CA ASP A 159 -1.08 -9.48 14.68
C ASP A 159 -2.25 -10.05 15.50
N LEU A 160 -3.30 -10.58 14.84
CA LEU A 160 -4.42 -11.23 15.53
C LEU A 160 -3.96 -12.48 16.30
N ARG A 161 -3.14 -13.33 15.68
CA ARG A 161 -2.56 -14.50 16.35
C ARG A 161 -1.72 -14.13 17.57
N GLY A 162 -1.05 -12.98 17.51
CA GLY A 162 -0.26 -12.44 18.63
C GLY A 162 -1.10 -12.09 19.88
N ILE A 163 -2.43 -12.05 19.77
CA ILE A 163 -3.36 -11.78 20.87
C ILE A 163 -4.45 -12.88 21.00
N ASP A 164 -4.13 -14.11 20.56
CA ASP A 164 -4.99 -15.30 20.67
C ASP A 164 -6.38 -15.11 20.04
N ILE A 165 -6.44 -14.51 18.86
CA ILE A 165 -7.66 -14.35 18.06
C ILE A 165 -7.57 -15.22 16.82
N ASP A 166 -8.53 -16.13 16.65
CA ASP A 166 -8.62 -17.09 15.56
C ASP A 166 -9.93 -16.96 14.76
N VAL A 167 -9.96 -17.59 13.59
CA VAL A 167 -11.14 -17.65 12.73
C VAL A 167 -12.31 -18.26 13.51
N GLY A 168 -13.45 -17.59 13.47
CA GLY A 168 -14.67 -17.93 14.22
C GLY A 168 -14.84 -17.08 15.49
N ASP A 169 -13.80 -16.40 15.96
CA ASP A 169 -13.92 -15.52 17.12
C ASP A 169 -14.78 -14.28 16.83
N ARG A 170 -15.43 -13.82 17.89
CA ARG A 170 -16.15 -12.54 17.86
C ARG A 170 -15.22 -11.40 18.23
N ILE A 171 -15.15 -10.42 17.36
CA ILE A 171 -14.28 -9.26 17.48
C ILE A 171 -15.10 -8.03 17.83
N VAL A 172 -14.56 -7.19 18.69
CA VAL A 172 -15.05 -5.83 18.90
C VAL A 172 -14.10 -4.88 18.19
N MET A 173 -14.58 -4.21 17.16
CA MET A 173 -13.90 -3.08 16.54
C MET A 173 -14.32 -1.79 17.22
N GLN A 174 -13.39 -1.05 17.78
CA GLN A 174 -13.60 0.28 18.32
C GLN A 174 -13.09 1.34 17.36
N MET A 175 -13.90 2.36 17.11
CA MET A 175 -13.56 3.46 16.21
C MET A 175 -14.41 4.69 16.53
N LYS A 176 -13.80 5.88 16.58
CA LYS A 176 -14.51 7.16 16.82
C LYS A 176 -15.48 7.08 18.03
N GLY A 177 -15.05 6.44 19.11
CA GLY A 177 -15.85 6.26 20.33
C GLY A 177 -17.02 5.28 20.24
N ARG A 178 -17.17 4.55 19.12
CA ARG A 178 -18.21 3.53 18.92
C ARG A 178 -17.60 2.14 18.86
N ALA A 179 -18.37 1.15 19.31
CA ALA A 179 -18.00 -0.25 19.24
C ALA A 179 -18.90 -0.99 18.24
N TYR A 180 -18.29 -1.84 17.42
CA TYR A 180 -18.96 -2.66 16.42
C TYR A 180 -18.56 -4.11 16.61
N HIS A 181 -19.52 -5.03 16.45
CA HIS A 181 -19.29 -6.46 16.56
C HIS A 181 -19.09 -7.06 15.18
N LEU A 182 -17.99 -7.78 15.02
CA LEU A 182 -17.59 -8.46 13.79
C LEU A 182 -17.30 -9.91 14.11
N ASN A 183 -17.39 -10.79 13.13
CA ASN A 183 -16.84 -12.13 13.22
C ASN A 183 -15.54 -12.17 12.41
N LEU A 184 -14.50 -12.83 12.93
CA LEU A 184 -13.32 -13.15 12.12
C LEU A 184 -13.67 -14.40 11.30
N ALA A 185 -13.60 -14.25 9.98
CA ALA A 185 -13.99 -15.31 9.05
C ALA A 185 -12.97 -15.43 7.89
N ARG A 186 -13.13 -16.43 7.05
CA ARG A 186 -12.25 -16.69 5.91
C ARG A 186 -12.73 -16.02 4.64
N THR A 187 -14.06 -15.92 4.47
CA THR A 187 -14.68 -15.37 3.27
C THR A 187 -15.85 -14.43 3.60
N TYR A 188 -16.23 -13.58 2.65
CA TYR A 188 -17.36 -12.66 2.80
C TYR A 188 -18.70 -13.40 3.04
N SER A 189 -18.85 -14.61 2.46
CA SER A 189 -20.07 -15.42 2.57
C SER A 189 -20.23 -16.14 3.91
N ASP A 190 -19.20 -16.13 4.78
CA ASP A 190 -19.30 -16.73 6.12
C ASP A 190 -20.18 -15.91 7.07
N THR A 191 -20.68 -14.78 6.62
CA THR A 191 -21.63 -13.95 7.38
C THR A 191 -22.85 -13.60 6.54
N ALA A 192 -23.98 -13.35 7.19
CA ALA A 192 -25.22 -12.98 6.50
C ALA A 192 -25.08 -11.63 5.77
N GLU A 193 -25.87 -11.44 4.71
CA GLU A 193 -25.91 -10.19 3.95
C GLU A 193 -26.19 -8.99 4.87
N GLY A 194 -25.49 -7.88 4.61
CA GLY A 194 -25.56 -6.65 5.40
C GLY A 194 -24.85 -6.72 6.77
N LYS A 195 -24.21 -7.84 7.14
CA LYS A 195 -23.49 -7.97 8.40
C LYS A 195 -21.99 -7.71 8.23
N PRO A 196 -21.36 -7.04 9.20
CA PRO A 196 -19.94 -6.76 9.14
C PRO A 196 -19.10 -7.99 9.48
N ILE A 197 -17.91 -8.04 8.87
CA ILE A 197 -16.96 -9.14 8.97
C ILE A 197 -15.54 -8.58 9.01
N LEU A 198 -14.64 -9.28 9.70
CA LEU A 198 -13.19 -9.09 9.64
C LEU A 198 -12.60 -10.30 8.92
N LEU A 199 -11.67 -10.10 7.99
CA LEU A 199 -11.00 -11.18 7.27
C LEU A 199 -9.57 -10.79 6.90
N GLY A 200 -8.74 -11.78 6.58
CA GLY A 200 -7.43 -11.56 5.97
C GLY A 200 -7.60 -11.31 4.49
N GLY A 201 -7.23 -10.13 4.02
CA GLY A 201 -7.24 -9.80 2.60
C GLY A 201 -6.09 -10.47 1.84
N SER A 202 -6.24 -10.63 0.52
CA SER A 202 -5.20 -11.21 -0.35
C SER A 202 -3.89 -10.41 -0.37
N HIS A 203 -3.94 -9.15 0.03
CA HIS A 203 -2.79 -8.25 0.19
C HIS A 203 -2.02 -8.47 1.52
N GLY A 204 -2.43 -9.42 2.38
CA GLY A 204 -1.77 -9.76 3.65
C GLY A 204 -2.20 -8.93 4.86
N PHE A 205 -3.08 -7.95 4.69
CA PHE A 205 -3.61 -7.12 5.76
C PHE A 205 -5.04 -7.51 6.14
N LEU A 206 -5.46 -7.13 7.35
CA LEU A 206 -6.84 -7.30 7.78
C LEU A 206 -7.77 -6.32 7.06
N GLU A 207 -8.92 -6.83 6.69
CA GLU A 207 -9.97 -6.11 5.99
C GLU A 207 -11.28 -6.17 6.76
N VAL A 208 -11.91 -5.02 6.96
CA VAL A 208 -13.27 -4.93 7.50
C VAL A 208 -14.21 -4.72 6.31
N ALA A 209 -15.11 -5.67 6.13
CA ALA A 209 -16.09 -5.64 5.07
C ALA A 209 -17.52 -5.75 5.61
N ILE A 210 -18.49 -5.50 4.76
CA ILE A 210 -19.89 -5.86 4.98
C ILE A 210 -20.34 -6.71 3.78
N ASN A 211 -20.84 -7.89 4.06
CA ASN A 211 -21.29 -8.76 2.99
C ASN A 211 -22.33 -8.04 2.09
N ARG A 212 -22.01 -7.86 0.80
CA ARG A 212 -22.77 -7.14 -0.22
C ARG A 212 -23.10 -5.68 0.09
N ALA A 213 -22.27 -4.98 0.91
CA ALA A 213 -22.47 -3.58 1.21
C ALA A 213 -21.15 -2.83 1.44
N ASN A 214 -21.20 -1.51 1.42
CA ASN A 214 -20.04 -0.64 1.58
C ASN A 214 -19.76 -0.38 3.06
N ALA A 215 -18.68 -0.97 3.60
CA ALA A 215 -18.27 -0.84 4.99
C ALA A 215 -17.81 0.59 5.32
N ALA A 216 -17.04 1.22 4.45
CA ALA A 216 -16.51 2.57 4.68
C ALA A 216 -17.63 3.60 4.82
N ARG A 217 -18.66 3.53 3.98
CA ARG A 217 -19.85 4.39 4.10
C ARG A 217 -20.62 4.09 5.39
N ARG A 218 -20.83 2.81 5.71
CA ARG A 218 -21.61 2.39 6.89
C ARG A 218 -20.96 2.83 8.19
N PHE A 219 -19.62 2.82 8.26
CA PHE A 219 -18.87 3.19 9.45
C PHE A 219 -18.33 4.62 9.42
N HIS A 220 -18.55 5.36 8.33
CA HIS A 220 -18.02 6.72 8.12
C HIS A 220 -16.49 6.78 8.28
N VAL A 221 -15.79 5.87 7.60
CA VAL A 221 -14.35 5.67 7.67
C VAL A 221 -13.65 6.23 6.44
N ARG A 222 -12.45 6.73 6.66
CA ARG A 222 -11.53 7.18 5.61
C ARG A 222 -10.10 6.76 5.94
N PRO A 223 -9.20 6.67 4.95
CA PRO A 223 -7.78 6.45 5.19
C PRO A 223 -7.21 7.42 6.25
N GLY A 224 -6.39 6.89 7.17
CA GLY A 224 -5.85 7.62 8.30
C GLY A 224 -6.67 7.52 9.60
N ASP A 225 -7.91 7.05 9.56
CA ASP A 225 -8.68 6.81 10.78
C ASP A 225 -8.08 5.65 11.59
N ARG A 226 -8.11 5.76 12.94
CA ARG A 226 -7.60 4.73 13.84
C ARG A 226 -8.69 3.76 14.23
N LEU A 227 -8.32 2.47 14.30
CA LEU A 227 -9.15 1.35 14.71
C LEU A 227 -8.48 0.58 15.84
N THR A 228 -9.28 -0.01 16.71
CA THR A 228 -8.81 -0.99 17.70
C THR A 228 -9.62 -2.26 17.56
N PHE A 229 -8.96 -3.40 17.38
CA PHE A 229 -9.58 -4.72 17.42
C PHE A 229 -9.31 -5.38 18.77
N ARG A 230 -10.34 -5.98 19.37
CA ARG A 230 -10.27 -6.76 20.62
C ARG A 230 -11.07 -8.02 20.49
N ARG A 231 -10.63 -9.09 21.15
CA ARG A 231 -11.48 -10.27 21.34
C ARG A 231 -12.68 -9.86 22.20
N ARG A 232 -13.87 -10.28 21.82
CA ARG A 232 -15.05 -10.13 22.69
C ARG A 232 -14.87 -11.04 23.91
N SER A 233 -14.74 -10.46 25.10
CA SER A 233 -14.75 -11.25 26.33
C SER A 233 -16.06 -12.00 26.41
N GLY A 234 -16.01 -13.33 26.33
CA GLY A 234 -17.16 -14.17 26.66
C GLY A 234 -17.42 -14.05 28.15
N TYR A 235 -18.62 -13.72 28.53
CA TYR A 235 -19.07 -14.13 29.86
C TYR A 235 -19.07 -15.65 29.83
N HIS A 236 -18.15 -16.31 30.55
CA HIS A 236 -18.32 -17.68 30.93
C HIS A 236 -19.52 -17.71 31.88
N SER A 237 -20.68 -18.11 31.39
CA SER A 237 -21.83 -18.50 32.17
C SER A 237 -21.64 -19.94 32.59
#